data_fb5f38cb483c3917124bed7a95be0f3d
#
_entry.id   fb5f38cb483c3917124bed7a95be0f3d
#
_cell.length_a   1.000
_cell.length_b   1.000
_cell.length_c   1.000
_cell.angle_alpha   90.00
_cell.angle_beta   90.00
_cell.angle_gamma   90.00
#
_symmetry.space_group_name_H-M   'P 1'
#
loop_
_entity.id
_entity.type
_entity.pdbx_description
1 polymer ?
#
loop_
_entity_poly.entity_id
_entity_poly.type
_entity_poly.pdbx_seq_one_letter_code
_entity_poly.pdbx_strand_id
1 'polypeptide(L)'
;YGFSAIYWQQAGYSASAVGYLWSLGVVAEVVIFALSKKVFRRFSARDLLLLSAVCGLIRWGLMGWTTALPGLILAQILHCGTFTVCHLAAMRYIAARQGSEVIRLQAVYSAVAMGGSIAIMTVFAGFLYQHLHQGVFWVMALLTLPAMAIRPKAVAA
;
A
#
# COMPACT_ATOMS: atom_id res chain seq x y z
N TYR A 1 8.70 4.14 2.19
CA TYR A 1 8.97 4.58 3.58
C TYR A 1 10.23 5.44 3.70
N GLY A 2 11.40 5.03 3.20
CA GLY A 2 12.66 5.76 3.40
C GLY A 2 12.59 7.24 3.03
N PHE A 3 12.05 7.57 1.86
CA PHE A 3 11.95 8.96 1.38
C PHE A 3 10.92 9.80 2.15
N SER A 4 9.86 9.19 2.69
CA SER A 4 8.94 9.91 3.56
C SER A 4 9.59 10.35 4.87
N ALA A 5 10.50 9.54 5.42
CA ALA A 5 11.26 9.94 6.61
C ALA A 5 12.12 11.17 6.35
N ILE A 6 12.88 11.16 5.24
CA ILE A 6 13.71 12.29 4.84
C ILE A 6 12.83 13.55 4.67
N TYR A 7 11.72 13.42 3.96
CA TYR A 7 10.80 14.52 3.71
C TYR A 7 10.21 15.11 4.98
N TRP A 8 9.79 14.27 5.94
CA TRP A 8 9.26 14.75 7.22
C TRP A 8 10.31 15.36 8.12
N GLN A 9 11.53 14.81 8.13
CA GLN A 9 12.65 15.43 8.87
C GLN A 9 13.00 16.79 8.29
N GLN A 10 12.98 16.95 6.97
CA GLN A 10 13.16 18.27 6.33
C GLN A 10 12.02 19.25 6.67
N ALA A 11 10.81 18.74 6.92
CA ALA A 11 9.68 19.53 7.40
C ALA A 11 9.75 19.86 8.92
N GLY A 12 10.81 19.44 9.62
CA GLY A 12 11.06 19.77 11.03
C GLY A 12 10.63 18.68 12.04
N TYR A 13 10.18 17.50 11.58
CA TYR A 13 9.85 16.40 12.49
C TYR A 13 11.10 15.70 13.01
N SER A 14 11.14 15.41 14.31
CA SER A 14 12.20 14.61 14.92
C SER A 14 12.18 13.16 14.43
N ALA A 15 13.33 12.46 14.53
CA ALA A 15 13.40 11.05 14.22
C ALA A 15 12.42 10.20 15.05
N SER A 16 12.18 10.58 16.32
CA SER A 16 11.19 9.93 17.17
C SER A 16 9.76 10.09 16.65
N ALA A 17 9.40 11.32 16.21
CA ALA A 17 8.07 11.58 15.63
C ALA A 17 7.85 10.76 14.35
N VAL A 18 8.87 10.64 13.50
CA VAL A 18 8.83 9.78 12.31
C VAL A 18 8.64 8.31 12.70
N GLY A 19 9.35 7.84 13.74
CA GLY A 19 9.19 6.48 14.26
C GLY A 19 7.78 6.21 14.79
N TYR A 20 7.17 7.16 15.50
CA TYR A 20 5.78 7.02 15.98
C TYR A 20 4.77 6.99 14.83
N LEU A 21 4.96 7.81 13.79
CA LEU A 21 4.11 7.77 12.60
C LEU A 21 4.20 6.41 11.89
N TRP A 22 5.40 5.83 11.76
CA TRP A 22 5.55 4.51 11.19
C TRP A 22 4.90 3.41 12.04
N SER A 23 5.10 3.49 13.37
CA SER A 23 4.48 2.55 14.31
C SER A 23 2.94 2.60 14.21
N LEU A 24 2.37 3.79 14.06
CA LEU A 24 0.93 3.96 13.83
C LEU A 24 0.44 3.20 12.59
N GLY A 25 1.20 3.29 11.47
CA GLY A 25 0.89 2.53 10.25
C GLY A 25 0.88 1.02 10.50
N VAL A 26 1.90 0.51 11.20
CA VAL A 26 1.99 -0.92 11.54
C VAL A 26 0.84 -1.36 12.46
N VAL A 27 0.51 -0.55 13.48
CA VAL A 27 -0.63 -0.84 14.37
C VAL A 27 -1.94 -0.90 13.57
N ALA A 28 -2.16 0.04 12.65
CA ALA A 28 -3.34 0.03 11.79
C ALA A 28 -3.40 -1.24 10.91
N GLU A 29 -2.26 -1.72 10.39
CA GLU A 29 -2.19 -2.97 9.64
C GLU A 29 -2.59 -4.17 10.49
N VAL A 30 -2.02 -4.30 11.70
CA VAL A 30 -2.33 -5.40 12.62
C VAL A 30 -3.82 -5.42 12.98
N VAL A 31 -4.40 -4.25 13.28
CA VAL A 31 -5.84 -4.12 13.59
C VAL A 31 -6.70 -4.58 12.40
N ILE A 32 -6.37 -4.12 11.19
CA ILE A 32 -7.13 -4.51 9.98
C ILE A 32 -6.94 -5.99 9.67
N PHE A 33 -5.76 -6.58 9.84
CA PHE A 33 -5.58 -8.02 9.70
C PHE A 33 -6.44 -8.80 10.69
N ALA A 34 -6.43 -8.42 11.97
CA ALA A 34 -7.23 -9.08 13.01
C ALA A 34 -8.74 -9.00 12.73
N LEU A 35 -9.21 -7.86 12.21
CA LEU A 35 -10.62 -7.63 11.90
C LEU A 35 -11.02 -8.06 10.49
N SER A 36 -10.09 -8.49 9.65
CA SER A 36 -10.30 -8.72 8.22
C SER A 36 -11.45 -9.67 7.89
N LYS A 37 -11.59 -10.77 8.63
CA LYS A 37 -12.67 -11.74 8.46
C LYS A 37 -14.05 -11.14 8.73
N LYS A 38 -14.16 -10.19 9.66
CA LYS A 38 -15.41 -9.51 10.01
C LYS A 38 -15.71 -8.38 9.05
N VAL A 39 -14.74 -7.51 8.81
CA VAL A 39 -14.89 -6.28 8.00
C VAL A 39 -15.07 -6.60 6.52
N PHE A 40 -14.24 -7.49 5.97
CA PHE A 40 -14.20 -7.75 4.53
C PHE A 40 -14.91 -9.05 4.11
N ARG A 41 -15.76 -9.61 4.95
CA ARG A 41 -16.46 -10.88 4.66
C ARG A 41 -17.15 -10.91 3.30
N ARG A 42 -17.77 -9.80 2.90
CA ARG A 42 -18.57 -9.68 1.68
C ARG A 42 -17.80 -9.11 0.49
N PHE A 43 -16.57 -8.68 0.67
CA PHE A 43 -15.78 -8.08 -0.40
C PHE A 43 -15.16 -9.16 -1.29
N SER A 44 -15.24 -9.01 -2.59
CA SER A 44 -14.48 -9.82 -3.53
C SER A 44 -13.01 -9.40 -3.57
N ALA A 45 -12.14 -10.20 -4.20
CA ALA A 45 -10.74 -9.81 -4.44
C ALA A 45 -10.64 -8.50 -5.24
N ARG A 46 -11.58 -8.28 -6.16
CA ARG A 46 -11.66 -7.04 -6.95
C ARG A 46 -12.03 -5.84 -6.07
N ASP A 47 -13.03 -5.98 -5.20
CA ASP A 47 -13.46 -4.88 -4.32
C ASP A 47 -12.34 -4.45 -3.40
N LEU A 48 -11.58 -5.42 -2.86
CA LEU A 48 -10.40 -5.15 -2.03
C LEU A 48 -9.30 -4.45 -2.83
N LEU A 49 -9.06 -4.86 -4.08
CA LEU A 49 -8.06 -4.21 -4.93
C LEU A 49 -8.46 -2.76 -5.25
N LEU A 50 -9.73 -2.52 -5.58
CA LEU A 50 -10.26 -1.17 -5.79
C LEU A 50 -10.15 -0.30 -4.54
N LEU A 51 -10.53 -0.85 -3.37
CA LEU A 51 -10.41 -0.15 -2.10
C LEU A 51 -8.95 0.21 -1.82
N SER A 52 -8.02 -0.72 -2.06
CA SER A 52 -6.60 -0.47 -1.90
C SER A 52 -6.09 0.63 -2.83
N ALA A 53 -6.52 0.64 -4.09
CA ALA A 53 -6.15 1.68 -5.05
C ALA A 53 -6.67 3.07 -4.62
N VAL A 54 -7.93 3.16 -4.16
CA VAL A 54 -8.51 4.40 -3.63
C VAL A 54 -7.74 4.88 -2.39
N CYS A 55 -7.47 3.99 -1.45
CA CYS A 55 -6.63 4.33 -0.28
C CYS A 55 -5.24 4.82 -0.69
N GLY A 56 -4.65 4.21 -1.71
CA GLY A 56 -3.35 4.61 -2.27
C GLY A 56 -3.40 6.02 -2.86
N LEU A 57 -4.41 6.31 -3.68
CA LEU A 57 -4.59 7.63 -4.27
C LEU A 57 -4.72 8.72 -3.20
N ILE A 58 -5.59 8.50 -2.21
CA ILE A 58 -5.80 9.46 -1.12
C ILE A 58 -4.52 9.61 -0.27
N ARG A 59 -3.91 8.51 0.12
CA ARG A 59 -2.71 8.49 0.97
C ARG A 59 -1.55 9.24 0.34
N TRP A 60 -1.21 8.91 -0.91
CA TRP A 60 -0.11 9.56 -1.62
C TRP A 60 -0.43 11.00 -1.97
N GLY A 61 -1.69 11.32 -2.29
CA GLY A 61 -2.15 12.68 -2.49
C GLY A 61 -2.00 13.52 -1.22
N LEU A 62 -2.37 13.01 -0.05
CA LEU A 62 -2.17 13.67 1.25
C LEU A 62 -0.68 13.94 1.51
N MET A 63 0.18 12.96 1.26
CA MET A 63 1.63 13.13 1.45
C MET A 63 2.25 14.14 0.49
N GLY A 64 1.68 14.28 -0.73
CA GLY A 64 2.07 15.31 -1.69
C GLY A 64 1.48 16.69 -1.39
N TRP A 65 0.42 16.76 -0.59
CA TRP A 65 -0.26 18.01 -0.30
C TRP A 65 0.24 18.70 0.97
N THR A 66 0.44 17.92 2.05
CA THR A 66 0.67 18.50 3.38
C THR A 66 1.68 17.74 4.21
N THR A 67 2.42 18.47 5.02
CA THR A 67 3.26 17.96 6.10
C THR A 67 2.64 18.17 7.49
N ALA A 68 1.40 18.70 7.57
CA ALA A 68 0.73 18.88 8.84
C ALA A 68 0.45 17.52 9.52
N LEU A 69 0.68 17.46 10.84
CA LEU A 69 0.57 16.22 11.61
C LEU A 69 -0.75 15.45 11.42
N PRO A 70 -1.93 16.08 11.39
CA PRO A 70 -3.19 15.36 11.15
C PRO A 70 -3.23 14.67 9.79
N GLY A 71 -2.70 15.32 8.74
CA GLY A 71 -2.60 14.74 7.40
C GLY A 71 -1.65 13.54 7.37
N LEU A 72 -0.51 13.62 8.06
CA LEU A 72 0.44 12.52 8.17
C LEU A 72 -0.13 11.33 8.96
N ILE A 73 -0.84 11.59 10.06
CA ILE A 73 -1.55 10.55 10.83
C ILE A 73 -2.55 9.83 9.93
N LEU A 74 -3.39 10.56 9.20
CA LEU A 74 -4.36 9.97 8.28
C LEU A 74 -3.66 9.16 7.17
N ALA A 75 -2.59 9.68 6.59
CA ALA A 75 -1.80 8.97 5.58
C ALA A 75 -1.19 7.67 6.14
N GLN A 76 -0.78 7.63 7.42
CA GLN A 76 -0.27 6.42 8.05
C GLN A 76 -1.38 5.42 8.37
N ILE A 77 -2.55 5.87 8.81
CA ILE A 77 -3.71 4.98 8.98
C ILE A 77 -4.12 4.37 7.63
N LEU A 78 -4.16 5.17 6.56
CA LEU A 78 -4.47 4.69 5.21
C LEU A 78 -3.43 3.69 4.66
N HIS A 79 -2.26 3.55 5.31
CA HIS A 79 -1.27 2.54 4.93
C HIS A 79 -1.83 1.12 5.01
N CYS A 80 -2.64 0.81 6.02
CA CYS A 80 -3.32 -0.48 6.11
C CYS A 80 -4.22 -0.74 4.88
N GLY A 81 -4.86 0.29 4.35
CA GLY A 81 -5.65 0.22 3.12
C GLY A 81 -4.79 -0.12 1.90
N THR A 82 -3.61 0.47 1.78
CA THR A 82 -2.72 0.22 0.63
C THR A 82 -1.97 -1.10 0.72
N PHE A 83 -1.51 -1.49 1.89
CA PHE A 83 -0.72 -2.71 2.08
C PHE A 83 -1.59 -3.91 2.46
N THR A 84 -2.23 -3.86 3.62
CA THR A 84 -2.99 -4.99 4.16
C THR A 84 -4.16 -5.38 3.27
N VAL A 85 -4.93 -4.40 2.79
CA VAL A 85 -6.11 -4.68 1.94
C VAL A 85 -5.68 -5.22 0.58
N CYS A 86 -4.59 -4.72 -0.01
CA CYS A 86 -4.02 -5.27 -1.25
C CYS A 86 -3.54 -6.71 -1.05
N HIS A 87 -2.85 -6.97 0.06
CA HIS A 87 -2.40 -8.32 0.41
C HIS A 87 -3.59 -9.28 0.57
N LEU A 88 -4.65 -8.86 1.27
CA LEU A 88 -5.88 -9.65 1.41
C LEU A 88 -6.55 -9.92 0.06
N ALA A 89 -6.53 -8.96 -0.87
CA ALA A 89 -7.03 -9.17 -2.23
C ALA A 89 -6.26 -10.27 -2.95
N ALA A 90 -4.92 -10.23 -2.89
CA ALA A 90 -4.05 -11.23 -3.49
C ALA A 90 -4.27 -12.62 -2.85
N MET A 91 -4.28 -12.69 -1.52
CA MET A 91 -4.51 -13.96 -0.80
C MET A 91 -5.88 -14.54 -1.10
N ARG A 92 -6.93 -13.72 -1.21
CA ARG A 92 -8.27 -14.18 -1.59
C ARG A 92 -8.32 -14.71 -3.00
N TYR A 93 -7.62 -14.06 -3.94
CA TYR A 93 -7.50 -14.53 -5.32
C TYR A 93 -6.75 -15.86 -5.40
N ILE A 94 -5.65 -16.01 -4.67
CA ILE A 94 -4.85 -17.24 -4.63
C ILE A 94 -5.63 -18.39 -3.98
N ALA A 95 -6.29 -18.10 -2.85
CA ALA A 95 -7.07 -19.12 -2.11
C ALA A 95 -8.27 -19.68 -2.89
N ALA A 96 -8.74 -18.98 -3.93
CA ALA A 96 -9.77 -19.48 -4.82
C ALA A 96 -9.24 -20.46 -5.88
N ARG A 97 -7.94 -20.77 -5.92
CA ARG A 97 -7.31 -21.74 -6.82
C ARG A 97 -7.14 -23.10 -6.13
N GLN A 98 -6.76 -24.13 -6.91
CA GLN A 98 -6.58 -25.48 -6.39
C GLN A 98 -5.24 -26.09 -6.78
N GLY A 99 -4.80 -27.09 -6.05
CA GLY A 99 -3.62 -27.88 -6.35
C GLY A 99 -2.32 -27.07 -6.39
N SER A 100 -1.46 -27.40 -7.33
CA SER A 100 -0.14 -26.78 -7.49
C SER A 100 -0.19 -25.31 -7.93
N GLU A 101 -1.32 -24.85 -8.46
CA GLU A 101 -1.51 -23.46 -8.88
C GLU A 101 -1.43 -22.49 -7.68
N VAL A 102 -1.96 -22.89 -6.52
CA VAL A 102 -1.87 -22.11 -5.27
C VAL A 102 -0.42 -21.84 -4.89
N ILE A 103 0.40 -22.89 -4.88
CA ILE A 103 1.82 -22.81 -4.50
C ILE A 103 2.57 -21.91 -5.49
N ARG A 104 2.34 -22.12 -6.79
CA ARG A 104 2.98 -21.31 -7.84
C ARG A 104 2.61 -19.84 -7.74
N LEU A 105 1.33 -19.52 -7.60
CA LEU A 105 0.86 -18.14 -7.48
C LEU A 105 1.37 -17.46 -6.21
N GLN A 106 1.46 -18.20 -5.10
CA GLN A 106 2.01 -17.68 -3.86
C GLN A 106 3.51 -17.39 -3.98
N ALA A 107 4.26 -18.26 -4.63
CA ALA A 107 5.68 -18.05 -4.91
C ALA A 107 5.90 -16.83 -5.82
N VAL A 108 5.13 -16.70 -6.90
CA VAL A 108 5.18 -15.54 -7.80
C VAL A 108 4.81 -14.25 -7.07
N TYR A 109 3.74 -14.27 -6.27
CA TYR A 109 3.34 -13.12 -5.46
C TYR A 109 4.45 -12.68 -4.51
N SER A 110 5.06 -13.63 -3.78
CA SER A 110 6.14 -13.32 -2.86
C SER A 110 7.37 -12.77 -3.58
N ALA A 111 7.79 -13.41 -4.68
CA ALA A 111 8.98 -12.99 -5.41
C ALA A 111 8.78 -11.65 -6.14
N VAL A 112 7.65 -11.48 -6.82
CA VAL A 112 7.40 -10.30 -7.68
C VAL A 112 6.80 -9.15 -6.86
N ALA A 113 5.67 -9.37 -6.20
CA ALA A 113 4.95 -8.30 -5.52
C ALA A 113 5.62 -7.87 -4.21
N MET A 114 6.09 -8.84 -3.39
CA MET A 114 6.66 -8.54 -2.08
C MET A 114 8.18 -8.32 -2.12
N GLY A 115 8.88 -8.82 -3.12
CA GLY A 115 10.32 -8.64 -3.28
C GLY A 115 10.67 -7.69 -4.42
N GLY A 116 10.55 -8.15 -5.66
CA GLY A 116 11.02 -7.44 -6.85
C GLY A 116 10.41 -6.06 -7.03
N SER A 117 9.09 -5.94 -6.88
CA SER A 117 8.41 -4.64 -7.02
C SER A 117 8.87 -3.62 -5.97
N ILE A 118 9.07 -4.06 -4.72
CA ILE A 118 9.56 -3.16 -3.66
C ILE A 118 10.97 -2.68 -3.98
N ALA A 119 11.86 -3.58 -4.43
CA ALA A 119 13.22 -3.21 -4.80
C ALA A 119 13.24 -2.21 -5.96
N ILE A 120 12.54 -2.52 -7.06
CA ILE A 120 12.46 -1.65 -8.24
C ILE A 120 11.85 -0.29 -7.88
N MET A 121 10.72 -0.29 -7.17
CA MET A 121 10.04 0.94 -6.79
C MET A 121 10.82 1.78 -5.79
N THR A 122 11.67 1.17 -4.96
CA THR A 122 12.56 1.92 -4.06
C THR A 122 13.61 2.68 -4.85
N VAL A 123 14.25 2.04 -5.84
CA VAL A 123 15.23 2.70 -6.72
C VAL A 123 14.56 3.80 -7.53
N PHE A 124 13.41 3.50 -8.15
CA PHE A 124 12.65 4.45 -8.95
C PHE A 124 12.18 5.66 -8.12
N ALA A 125 11.64 5.42 -6.92
CA ALA A 125 11.25 6.49 -6.02
C ALA A 125 12.43 7.35 -5.57
N GLY A 126 13.63 6.74 -5.38
CA GLY A 126 14.85 7.46 -5.08
C GLY A 126 15.28 8.40 -6.19
N PHE A 127 15.29 7.90 -7.41
CA PHE A 127 15.57 8.71 -8.60
C PHE A 127 14.57 9.87 -8.75
N LEU A 128 13.29 9.60 -8.62
CA LEU A 128 12.26 10.64 -8.71
C LEU A 128 12.36 11.66 -7.57
N TYR A 129 12.68 11.22 -6.35
CA TYR A 129 12.80 12.14 -5.22
C TYR A 129 13.94 13.13 -5.39
N GLN A 130 15.05 12.72 -5.99
CA GLN A 130 16.17 13.63 -6.30
C GLN A 130 15.78 14.76 -7.25
N HIS A 131 14.83 14.51 -8.17
CA HIS A 131 14.43 15.49 -9.20
C HIS A 131 13.13 16.23 -8.86
N LEU A 132 12.18 15.57 -8.21
CA LEU A 132 10.84 16.08 -7.97
C LEU A 132 10.55 16.42 -6.50
N HIS A 133 11.46 16.04 -5.58
CA HIS A 133 11.26 16.24 -4.14
C HIS A 133 9.86 15.74 -3.70
N GLN A 134 9.03 16.62 -3.15
CA GLN A 134 7.65 16.34 -2.78
C GLN A 134 6.78 15.83 -3.94
N GLY A 135 7.09 16.22 -5.18
CA GLY A 135 6.35 15.79 -6.37
C GLY A 135 6.32 14.27 -6.59
N VAL A 136 7.28 13.52 -6.01
CA VAL A 136 7.28 12.05 -6.09
C VAL A 136 5.99 11.44 -5.54
N PHE A 137 5.38 12.03 -4.51
CA PHE A 137 4.16 11.49 -3.91
C PHE A 137 2.96 11.60 -4.86
N TRP A 138 2.90 12.62 -5.70
CA TRP A 138 1.90 12.73 -6.75
C TRP A 138 2.09 11.68 -7.83
N VAL A 139 3.34 11.38 -8.21
CA VAL A 139 3.62 10.28 -9.14
C VAL A 139 3.17 8.95 -8.54
N MET A 140 3.45 8.72 -7.25
CA MET A 140 2.97 7.50 -6.55
C MET A 140 1.43 7.43 -6.52
N ALA A 141 0.74 8.56 -6.33
CA ALA A 141 -0.71 8.61 -6.41
C ALA A 141 -1.22 8.19 -7.79
N LEU A 142 -0.63 8.74 -8.86
CA LEU A 142 -1.00 8.40 -10.24
C LEU A 142 -0.74 6.92 -10.58
N LEU A 143 0.31 6.32 -10.04
CA LEU A 143 0.62 4.90 -10.23
C LEU A 143 -0.43 3.95 -9.60
N THR A 144 -1.33 4.45 -8.74
CA THR A 144 -2.43 3.64 -8.23
C THR A 144 -3.61 3.53 -9.21
N LEU A 145 -3.73 4.46 -10.17
CA LEU A 145 -4.85 4.49 -11.10
C LEU A 145 -4.98 3.24 -12.00
N PRO A 146 -3.90 2.69 -12.57
CA PRO A 146 -3.98 1.45 -13.36
C PRO A 146 -4.58 0.28 -12.58
N ALA A 147 -4.36 0.21 -11.24
CA ALA A 147 -4.92 -0.83 -10.41
C ALA A 147 -6.45 -0.81 -10.38
N MET A 148 -7.08 0.34 -10.60
CA MET A 148 -8.54 0.48 -10.67
C MET A 148 -9.14 -0.20 -11.91
N ALA A 149 -8.35 -0.33 -12.99
CA ALA A 149 -8.77 -0.99 -14.23
C ALA A 149 -8.58 -2.51 -14.18
N ILE A 150 -7.79 -3.02 -13.24
CA ILE A 150 -7.53 -4.46 -13.12
C ILE A 150 -8.79 -5.19 -12.68
N ARG A 151 -9.18 -6.20 -13.47
CA ARG A 151 -10.33 -7.07 -13.19
C ARG A 151 -9.85 -8.50 -13.03
N PRO A 152 -9.49 -8.94 -11.82
CA PRO A 152 -9.13 -10.34 -11.62
C PRO A 152 -10.30 -11.22 -12.04
N LYS A 153 -10.02 -12.22 -12.89
CA LYS A 153 -11.05 -13.16 -13.33
C LYS A 153 -11.58 -13.93 -12.12
N ALA A 154 -12.88 -13.92 -11.93
CA ALA A 154 -13.51 -14.79 -10.94
C ALA A 154 -13.17 -16.25 -11.32
N VAL A 155 -12.84 -17.06 -10.33
CA VAL A 155 -12.78 -18.50 -10.51
C VAL A 155 -14.23 -18.96 -10.57
N ALA A 156 -14.63 -19.65 -11.64
CA ALA A 156 -15.92 -20.34 -11.65
C ALA A 156 -15.95 -21.30 -10.45
N ALA A 157 -17.00 -21.17 -9.64
CA ALA A 157 -17.23 -22.03 -8.49
C ALA A 157 -17.52 -23.47 -8.95
#